data_906b0dbad6728140c4c75146acedadcc
#
_entry.id   906b0dbad6728140c4c75146acedadcc
#
_cell.length_a   1.000
_cell.length_b   1.000
_cell.length_c   1.000
_cell.angle_alpha   90.00
_cell.angle_beta   90.00
_cell.angle_gamma   90.00
#
_symmetry.space_group_name_H-M   'P 1'
#
loop_
_entity.id
_entity.type
_entity.pdbx_description
1 polymer ?
#
loop_
_entity_poly.entity_id
_entity_poly.type
_entity_poly.pdbx_seq_one_letter_code
_entity_poly.pdbx_strand_id
1 'polypeptide(L)'
;MQPFADERTDDVFNGRHRKDVPESIARRAARQIDILLAATKLEDCRIAGRGRIAKRQNTEPPTFCCNTEGRWWLTFEWQFGKAVNIKLEDTG
;
A
#
# COMPACT_ATOMS: atom_id res chain seq x y z
N MET A 1 -9.32 -7.91 -12.55
CA MET A 1 -9.53 -6.99 -11.42
C MET A 1 -8.22 -6.34 -11.03
N GLN A 2 -8.20 -5.03 -10.92
CA GLN A 2 -7.00 -4.31 -10.56
C GLN A 2 -6.80 -4.38 -9.04
N PRO A 3 -5.56 -4.58 -8.57
CA PRO A 3 -5.30 -4.64 -7.13
C PRO A 3 -5.32 -3.27 -6.45
N PHE A 4 -5.39 -2.18 -7.22
CA PHE A 4 -5.26 -0.82 -6.70
C PHE A 4 -6.62 -0.16 -6.54
N ALA A 5 -6.76 0.63 -5.48
CA ALA A 5 -8.00 1.33 -5.18
C ALA A 5 -8.19 2.58 -6.05
N ASP A 6 -7.12 3.18 -6.55
CA ASP A 6 -7.19 4.40 -7.35
C ASP A 6 -6.09 4.45 -8.42
N GLU A 7 -6.26 5.38 -9.35
CA GLU A 7 -5.33 5.59 -10.46
C GLU A 7 -3.97 6.06 -9.98
N ARG A 8 -3.93 6.88 -8.92
CA ARG A 8 -2.67 7.38 -8.38
C ARG A 8 -1.77 6.24 -7.92
N THR A 9 -2.31 5.27 -7.22
CA THR A 9 -1.55 4.12 -6.72
C THR A 9 -1.07 3.26 -7.88
N ASP A 10 -1.93 3.05 -8.88
CA ASP A 10 -1.58 2.31 -10.09
C ASP A 10 -0.43 2.99 -10.83
N ASP A 11 -0.50 4.33 -11.00
CA ASP A 11 0.56 5.09 -11.65
C ASP A 11 1.88 4.98 -10.89
N VAL A 12 1.84 5.12 -9.58
CA VAL A 12 3.04 5.01 -8.72
C VAL A 12 3.69 3.65 -8.89
N PHE A 13 2.91 2.59 -8.85
CA PHE A 13 3.45 1.23 -8.98
C PHE A 13 4.09 1.00 -10.36
N ASN A 14 3.50 1.57 -11.39
CA ASN A 14 3.97 1.39 -12.77
C ASN A 14 5.05 2.40 -13.18
N GLY A 15 5.52 3.22 -12.25
CA GLY A 15 6.58 4.18 -12.51
C GLY A 15 6.16 5.40 -13.32
N ARG A 16 4.85 5.66 -13.42
CA ARG A 16 4.36 6.86 -14.11
C ARG A 16 4.54 8.08 -13.23
N HIS A 17 5.11 9.12 -13.80
CA HIS A 17 5.36 10.35 -13.05
C HIS A 17 4.05 11.06 -12.69
N ARG A 18 3.94 11.51 -11.43
CA ARG A 18 2.81 12.32 -10.96
C ARG A 18 3.34 13.53 -10.20
N LYS A 19 2.73 14.68 -10.47
CA LYS A 19 3.11 15.94 -9.79
C LYS A 19 2.68 15.94 -8.33
N ASP A 20 1.63 15.19 -7.99
CA ASP A 20 1.08 15.16 -6.64
C ASP A 20 1.79 14.17 -5.71
N VAL A 21 2.75 13.41 -6.22
CA VAL A 21 3.51 12.44 -5.43
C VAL A 21 5.00 12.72 -5.59
N PRO A 22 5.70 13.07 -4.50
CA PRO A 22 7.16 13.24 -4.57
C PRO A 22 7.85 11.97 -5.07
N GLU A 23 8.91 12.13 -5.86
CA GLU A 23 9.58 10.99 -6.47
C GLU A 23 10.11 9.99 -5.44
N SER A 24 10.67 10.46 -4.33
CA SER A 24 11.17 9.58 -3.27
C SER A 24 10.06 8.75 -2.65
N ILE A 25 8.89 9.35 -2.49
CA ILE A 25 7.71 8.66 -1.97
C ILE A 25 7.24 7.61 -2.98
N ALA A 26 7.18 7.99 -4.26
CA ALA A 26 6.74 7.08 -5.32
C ALA A 26 7.64 5.84 -5.40
N ARG A 27 8.95 6.00 -5.31
CA ARG A 27 9.89 4.87 -5.33
C ARG A 27 9.71 3.95 -4.14
N ARG A 28 9.57 4.53 -2.95
CA ARG A 28 9.39 3.75 -1.72
C ARG A 28 8.05 3.01 -1.74
N ALA A 29 6.99 3.71 -2.14
CA ALA A 29 5.66 3.11 -2.24
C ALA A 29 5.63 1.97 -3.25
N ALA A 30 6.25 2.15 -4.42
CA ALA A 30 6.30 1.09 -5.44
C ALA A 30 6.98 -0.16 -4.91
N ARG A 31 8.06 0.00 -4.15
CA ARG A 31 8.77 -1.12 -3.54
C ARG A 31 7.90 -1.83 -2.49
N GLN A 32 7.21 -1.05 -1.67
CA GLN A 32 6.30 -1.61 -0.67
C GLN A 32 5.13 -2.36 -1.32
N ILE A 33 4.57 -1.79 -2.40
CA ILE A 33 3.47 -2.42 -3.13
C ILE A 33 3.93 -3.76 -3.71
N ASP A 34 5.14 -3.81 -4.26
CA ASP A 34 5.68 -5.04 -4.81
C ASP A 34 5.73 -6.16 -3.73
N ILE A 35 6.14 -5.80 -2.52
CA ILE A 35 6.15 -6.73 -1.40
C ILE A 35 4.73 -7.18 -1.06
N LEU A 36 3.78 -6.25 -1.02
CA LEU A 36 2.39 -6.57 -0.71
C LEU A 36 1.78 -7.52 -1.74
N LEU A 37 2.06 -7.28 -3.03
CA LEU A 37 1.53 -8.12 -4.10
C LEU A 37 2.15 -9.52 -4.10
N ALA A 38 3.40 -9.65 -3.66
CA ALA A 38 4.08 -10.94 -3.59
C ALA A 38 3.71 -11.73 -2.34
N ALA A 39 3.08 -11.10 -1.35
CA ALA A 39 2.76 -11.75 -0.08
C ALA A 39 1.69 -12.83 -0.27
N THR A 40 1.93 -14.00 0.32
CA THR A 40 0.97 -15.11 0.34
C THR A 40 0.31 -15.27 1.71
N LYS A 41 0.85 -14.58 2.72
CA LYS A 41 0.33 -14.55 4.08
C LYS A 41 0.34 -13.11 4.56
N LEU A 42 -0.60 -12.77 5.44
CA LEU A 42 -0.64 -11.42 6.00
C LEU A 42 0.68 -11.06 6.70
N GLU A 43 1.33 -12.01 7.33
CA GLU A 43 2.61 -11.79 8.00
C GLU A 43 3.69 -11.26 7.04
N ASP A 44 3.66 -11.70 5.78
CA ASP A 44 4.63 -11.26 4.79
C ASP A 44 4.50 -9.77 4.49
N CYS A 45 3.31 -9.21 4.69
CA CYS A 45 3.07 -7.78 4.47
C CYS A 45 3.83 -6.90 5.46
N ARG A 46 4.23 -7.43 6.60
CA ARG A 46 5.00 -6.69 7.60
C ARG A 46 6.33 -6.22 7.06
N ILE A 47 6.90 -6.93 6.11
CA ILE A 47 8.18 -6.56 5.49
C ILE A 47 8.04 -5.18 4.82
N ALA A 48 6.91 -4.93 4.16
CA ALA A 48 6.65 -3.64 3.54
C ALA A 48 6.66 -2.50 4.57
N GLY A 49 6.12 -2.76 5.76
CA GLY A 49 6.04 -1.78 6.85
C GLY A 49 7.20 -1.82 7.83
N ARG A 50 8.32 -2.40 7.45
CA ARG A 50 9.50 -2.55 8.32
C ARG A 50 9.18 -3.31 9.60
N GLY A 51 8.39 -4.38 9.47
CA GLY A 51 7.94 -5.19 10.59
C GLY A 51 6.68 -4.68 11.25
N ARG A 52 6.10 -3.57 10.76
CA ARG A 52 4.92 -2.96 11.36
C ARG A 52 3.83 -2.74 10.33
N ILE A 53 2.68 -3.34 10.58
CA ILE A 53 1.44 -3.00 9.91
C ILE A 53 0.38 -2.81 11.00
N ALA A 54 -0.52 -1.87 10.79
CA ALA A 54 -1.60 -1.61 11.73
C ALA A 54 -2.93 -1.99 11.09
N LYS A 55 -3.80 -2.62 11.88
CA LYS A 55 -5.15 -2.93 11.43
C LYS A 55 -6.06 -1.75 11.74
N ARG A 56 -6.81 -1.27 10.75
CA ARG A 56 -7.83 -0.27 11.00
C ARG A 56 -9.00 -0.91 11.72
N GLN A 57 -9.54 -0.21 12.71
CA GLN A 57 -10.66 -0.71 13.46
C GLN A 57 -11.98 -0.49 12.73
N ASN A 58 -12.93 -1.36 12.96
CA ASN A 58 -14.30 -1.26 12.46
C ASN A 58 -14.39 -1.26 10.93
N THR A 59 -13.46 -1.94 10.27
CA THR A 59 -13.53 -2.12 8.81
C THR A 59 -13.90 -3.55 8.48
N GLU A 60 -14.73 -3.69 7.45
CA GLU A 60 -15.15 -4.98 6.92
C GLU A 60 -15.16 -4.86 5.39
N PRO A 61 -14.26 -5.52 4.67
CA PRO A 61 -13.23 -6.47 5.13
C PRO A 61 -12.09 -5.81 5.91
N PRO A 62 -11.24 -6.60 6.58
CA PRO A 62 -10.12 -6.05 7.35
C PRO A 62 -9.19 -5.20 6.48
N THR A 63 -8.93 -3.98 6.94
CA THR A 63 -8.05 -3.03 6.27
C THR A 63 -6.81 -2.79 7.12
N PHE A 64 -5.66 -2.79 6.48
CA PHE A 64 -4.38 -2.61 7.13
C PHE A 64 -3.67 -1.41 6.54
N CYS A 65 -2.74 -0.85 7.29
CA CYS A 65 -1.92 0.25 6.79
C CYS A 65 -0.47 0.09 7.21
N CYS A 66 0.42 0.63 6.38
CA CYS A 66 1.84 0.74 6.71
C CYS A 66 2.35 2.10 6.27
N ASN A 67 3.29 2.64 7.04
CA ASN A 67 3.86 3.93 6.73
C ASN A 67 4.84 3.84 5.57
N THR A 68 4.70 4.73 4.60
CA THR A 68 5.67 4.87 3.51
C THR A 68 6.77 5.83 3.94
N GLU A 69 6.41 7.07 4.25
CA GLU A 69 7.34 8.07 4.78
C GLU A 69 6.53 9.29 5.23
N GLY A 70 6.80 9.78 6.45
CA GLY A 70 6.11 10.96 6.96
C GLY A 70 4.60 10.78 6.98
N ARG A 71 3.90 11.66 6.26
CA ARG A 71 2.43 11.65 6.18
C ARG A 71 1.88 10.71 5.10
N TRP A 72 2.75 10.05 4.35
CA TRP A 72 2.34 9.13 3.28
C TRP A 72 2.21 7.72 3.81
N TRP A 73 1.07 7.10 3.56
CA TRP A 73 0.73 5.77 4.05
C TRP A 73 0.17 4.93 2.92
N LEU A 74 0.42 3.62 2.99
CA LEU A 74 -0.26 2.66 2.14
C LEU A 74 -1.32 1.96 2.96
N THR A 75 -2.53 1.85 2.41
CA THR A 75 -3.61 1.07 2.98
C THR A 75 -3.96 -0.06 2.04
N PHE A 76 -4.40 -1.17 2.56
CA PHE A 76 -4.79 -2.31 1.75
C PHE A 76 -5.75 -3.20 2.53
N GLU A 77 -6.54 -3.97 1.79
CA GLU A 77 -7.40 -4.99 2.37
C GLU A 77 -6.74 -6.35 2.16
N TRP A 78 -6.97 -7.27 3.06
CA TRP A 78 -6.49 -8.65 2.91
C TRP A 78 -7.69 -9.54 2.65
N GLN A 79 -7.80 -10.06 1.44
CA GLN A 79 -8.91 -10.89 1.01
C GLN A 79 -8.39 -12.03 0.13
N PHE A 80 -8.94 -13.21 0.33
CA PHE A 80 -8.63 -14.37 -0.51
C PHE A 80 -7.13 -14.68 -0.56
N GLY A 81 -6.44 -14.48 0.55
CA GLY A 81 -5.02 -14.76 0.66
C GLY A 81 -4.11 -13.78 -0.06
N LYS A 82 -4.59 -12.56 -0.32
CA LYS A 82 -3.79 -11.56 -1.02
C LYS A 82 -4.19 -10.14 -0.61
N ALA A 83 -3.28 -9.20 -0.88
CA ALA A 83 -3.55 -7.77 -0.69
C ALA A 83 -4.35 -7.25 -1.89
N VAL A 84 -5.44 -6.55 -1.61
CA VAL A 84 -6.30 -5.92 -2.64
C VAL A 84 -6.65 -4.52 -2.21
N ASN A 85 -7.18 -3.72 -3.14
CA ASN A 85 -7.56 -2.32 -2.88
C ASN A 85 -6.43 -1.52 -2.24
N ILE A 86 -5.23 -1.68 -2.76
CA ILE A 86 -4.04 -0.98 -2.28
C ILE A 86 -4.14 0.49 -2.67
N LYS A 87 -3.93 1.37 -1.70
CA LYS A 87 -4.05 2.80 -1.90
C LYS A 87 -2.92 3.55 -1.21
N LEU A 88 -2.30 4.48 -1.95
CA LEU A 88 -1.32 5.41 -1.38
C LEU A 88 -2.06 6.66 -0.93
N GLU A 89 -1.99 6.97 0.36
CA GLU A 89 -2.69 8.10 0.95
C GLU A 89 -1.73 9.14 1.50
N ASP A 90 -2.07 10.41 1.29
CA ASP A 90 -1.42 11.55 1.95
C ASP A 90 -2.35 11.94 3.11
N THR A 91 -1.89 11.75 4.34
CA THR A 91 -2.71 11.95 5.54
C THR A 91 -2.64 13.37 6.10
N GLY A 92 -1.82 14.20 5.53
CA GLY A 92 -1.65 15.54 6.00
C GLY A 92 -1.56 16.53 4.91
#